data_9758d067b98b7113046a98cae87a46e6
#
_entry.id   9758d067b98b7113046a98cae87a46e6
#
_cell.length_a   1.000
_cell.length_b   1.000
_cell.length_c   1.000
_cell.angle_alpha   90.00
_cell.angle_beta   90.00
_cell.angle_gamma   90.00
#
_symmetry.space_group_name_H-M   'P 1'
#
loop_
_entity.id
_entity.type
_entity.pdbx_description
1 polymer ?
#
loop_
_entity_poly.entity_id
_entity_poly.type
_entity_poly.pdbx_seq_one_letter_code
_entity_poly.pdbx_strand_id
1 'polypeptide(L)'
;MSVPFFSAADVERAVSPQEAYEAVSAAFVAHARGEWTMQPKLYVTNYPAGDFRAMPALGGGHALLKWVTSFPGNPARGLPTVTGLVLLSNAETGQLEAVLDAAAVTALRTAAAGVIAAETLGRAGAESVAVVGCGVNGAETARMFRALGRDLLVWDLDPGRAAAVADRLGATVASSQAEALACDIVVTVTPGKTVLFPERSLRDGQHVSLMGADGPGKAEVAVPELARADLFCDDWEQASHGGELAAGVAAGVITRDRVTEIGRVLTGEAEGRRSGRDITLFDSTGLAIQDLAIAKLAAAKSGSLDLQRLSL
;
A
#
# COMPACT_ATOMS: atom_id res chain seq x y z
N MET A 1 0.76 -3.59 -33.85
CA MET A 1 0.46 -4.49 -32.72
C MET A 1 -0.78 -3.97 -32.02
N SER A 2 -1.70 -4.85 -31.54
CA SER A 2 -2.95 -4.44 -30.86
C SER A 2 -2.86 -4.82 -29.40
N VAL A 3 -2.73 -3.82 -28.52
CA VAL A 3 -2.47 -3.98 -27.08
C VAL A 3 -3.72 -3.58 -26.28
N PRO A 4 -4.24 -4.40 -25.36
CA PRO A 4 -5.36 -4.02 -24.52
C PRO A 4 -5.00 -2.87 -23.57
N PHE A 5 -5.93 -1.94 -23.42
CA PHE A 5 -5.86 -0.85 -22.44
C PHE A 5 -6.93 -1.09 -21.38
N PHE A 6 -6.51 -1.12 -20.12
CA PHE A 6 -7.38 -1.24 -18.97
C PHE A 6 -7.57 0.14 -18.33
N SER A 7 -8.75 0.70 -18.46
CA SER A 7 -9.15 1.87 -17.67
C SER A 7 -9.24 1.51 -16.18
N ALA A 8 -9.43 2.49 -15.32
CA ALA A 8 -9.61 2.24 -13.88
C ALA A 8 -10.77 1.25 -13.63
N ALA A 9 -11.90 1.44 -14.28
CA ALA A 9 -13.05 0.54 -14.17
C ALA A 9 -12.75 -0.89 -14.70
N ASP A 10 -11.90 -1.02 -15.73
CA ASP A 10 -11.51 -2.33 -16.25
C ASP A 10 -10.59 -3.07 -15.26
N VAL A 11 -9.66 -2.35 -14.62
CA VAL A 11 -8.80 -2.93 -13.57
C VAL A 11 -9.65 -3.42 -12.40
N GLU A 12 -10.62 -2.62 -11.93
CA GLU A 12 -11.52 -2.99 -10.83
C GLU A 12 -12.41 -4.20 -11.18
N ARG A 13 -12.84 -4.34 -12.44
CA ARG A 13 -13.59 -5.50 -12.91
C ARG A 13 -12.70 -6.73 -13.08
N ALA A 14 -11.45 -6.52 -13.51
CA ALA A 14 -10.50 -7.60 -13.74
C ALA A 14 -9.99 -8.23 -12.45
N VAL A 15 -9.78 -7.43 -11.39
CA VAL A 15 -9.11 -7.89 -10.16
C VAL A 15 -9.98 -7.60 -8.94
N SER A 16 -10.45 -8.66 -8.30
CA SER A 16 -11.16 -8.56 -7.02
C SER A 16 -10.20 -8.26 -5.86
N PRO A 17 -10.70 -7.74 -4.72
CA PRO A 17 -9.86 -7.53 -3.52
C PRO A 17 -9.18 -8.80 -3.04
N GLN A 18 -9.87 -9.93 -3.06
CA GLN A 18 -9.32 -11.22 -2.64
C GLN A 18 -8.16 -11.65 -3.55
N GLU A 19 -8.34 -11.57 -4.86
CA GLU A 19 -7.28 -11.90 -5.82
C GLU A 19 -6.08 -10.96 -5.69
N ALA A 20 -6.32 -9.66 -5.43
CA ALA A 20 -5.27 -8.69 -5.20
C ALA A 20 -4.47 -9.02 -3.92
N TYR A 21 -5.15 -9.37 -2.84
CA TYR A 21 -4.52 -9.82 -1.58
C TYR A 21 -3.62 -11.03 -1.81
N GLU A 22 -4.11 -12.06 -2.48
CA GLU A 22 -3.37 -13.29 -2.76
C GLU A 22 -2.16 -13.03 -3.68
N ALA A 23 -2.34 -12.26 -4.74
CA ALA A 23 -1.26 -11.97 -5.69
C ALA A 23 -0.17 -11.09 -5.11
N VAL A 24 -0.50 -10.08 -4.32
CA VAL A 24 0.49 -9.22 -3.65
C VAL A 24 1.22 -9.99 -2.55
N SER A 25 0.53 -10.87 -1.82
CA SER A 25 1.18 -11.77 -0.85
C SER A 25 2.20 -12.67 -1.54
N ALA A 26 1.83 -13.30 -2.67
CA ALA A 26 2.74 -14.11 -3.47
C ALA A 26 3.92 -13.30 -4.03
N ALA A 27 3.70 -12.02 -4.42
CA ALA A 27 4.76 -11.15 -4.89
C ALA A 27 5.79 -10.81 -3.79
N PHE A 28 5.35 -10.56 -2.56
CA PHE A 28 6.25 -10.39 -1.43
C PHE A 28 7.11 -11.64 -1.18
N VAL A 29 6.49 -12.83 -1.24
CA VAL A 29 7.19 -14.10 -1.08
C VAL A 29 8.21 -14.31 -2.20
N ALA A 30 7.81 -14.11 -3.45
CA ALA A 30 8.69 -14.27 -4.61
C ALA A 30 9.86 -13.27 -4.60
N HIS A 31 9.62 -12.04 -4.13
CA HIS A 31 10.67 -11.03 -3.97
C HIS A 31 11.66 -11.41 -2.85
N ALA A 32 11.16 -11.84 -1.69
CA ALA A 32 12.01 -12.29 -0.59
C ALA A 32 12.91 -13.49 -0.98
N ARG A 33 12.43 -14.36 -1.88
CA ARG A 33 13.20 -15.47 -2.43
C ARG A 33 14.16 -15.10 -3.58
N GLY A 34 14.16 -13.82 -3.99
CA GLY A 34 14.95 -13.36 -5.13
C GLY A 34 14.42 -13.78 -6.51
N GLU A 35 13.23 -14.36 -6.59
CA GLU A 35 12.58 -14.77 -7.84
C GLU A 35 12.03 -13.57 -8.63
N TRP A 36 11.59 -12.54 -7.92
CA TRP A 36 11.15 -11.27 -8.49
C TRP A 36 12.07 -10.15 -8.05
N THR A 37 12.38 -9.25 -8.97
CA THR A 37 13.28 -8.12 -8.73
C THR A 37 12.64 -6.80 -9.11
N MET A 38 13.08 -5.74 -8.45
CA MET A 38 12.75 -4.37 -8.78
C MET A 38 13.97 -3.47 -8.59
N GLN A 39 13.98 -2.33 -9.23
CA GLN A 39 14.94 -1.26 -8.94
C GLN A 39 14.31 -0.23 -8.00
N PRO A 40 15.09 0.51 -7.24
CA PRO A 40 14.60 1.65 -6.48
C PRO A 40 13.80 2.60 -7.37
N LYS A 41 12.81 3.27 -6.78
CA LYS A 41 12.02 4.28 -7.50
C LYS A 41 12.93 5.39 -8.01
N LEU A 42 12.83 5.69 -9.31
CA LEU A 42 13.45 6.87 -9.88
C LEU A 42 12.49 8.06 -9.75
N TYR A 43 12.92 9.10 -9.09
CA TYR A 43 12.15 10.34 -8.95
C TYR A 43 12.66 11.42 -9.92
N VAL A 44 11.73 12.04 -10.64
CA VAL A 44 11.95 13.31 -11.35
C VAL A 44 11.11 14.35 -10.62
N THR A 45 11.78 15.15 -9.81
CA THR A 45 11.13 16.10 -8.90
C THR A 45 10.86 17.45 -9.57
N ASN A 46 9.69 18.03 -9.30
CA ASN A 46 9.28 19.37 -9.72
C ASN A 46 8.63 20.11 -8.55
N TYR A 47 9.28 20.07 -7.38
CA TYR A 47 8.77 20.71 -6.18
C TYR A 47 8.75 22.25 -6.32
N PRO A 48 7.75 22.93 -5.72
CA PRO A 48 6.70 22.39 -4.84
C PRO A 48 5.47 21.80 -5.57
N ALA A 49 5.44 21.76 -6.90
CA ALA A 49 4.25 21.32 -7.64
C ALA A 49 3.96 19.82 -7.45
N GLY A 50 4.97 18.97 -7.54
CA GLY A 50 4.85 17.53 -7.42
C GLY A 50 6.07 16.77 -7.91
N ASP A 51 5.90 15.49 -8.19
CA ASP A 51 6.94 14.62 -8.72
C ASP A 51 6.40 13.61 -9.74
N PHE A 52 7.32 13.04 -10.51
CA PHE A 52 7.13 11.92 -11.43
C PHE A 52 7.97 10.75 -10.93
N ARG A 53 7.45 9.54 -11.04
CA ARG A 53 8.13 8.32 -10.57
C ARG A 53 8.12 7.24 -11.63
N ALA A 54 9.30 6.68 -11.91
CA ALA A 54 9.45 5.46 -12.69
C ALA A 54 9.71 4.29 -11.73
N MET A 55 8.91 3.24 -11.82
CA MET A 55 8.96 2.09 -10.92
C MET A 55 9.00 0.80 -11.75
N PRO A 56 10.21 0.30 -12.10
CA PRO A 56 10.36 -0.93 -12.85
C PRO A 56 10.37 -2.17 -11.94
N ALA A 57 9.85 -3.30 -12.47
CA ALA A 57 9.95 -4.62 -11.86
C ALA A 57 10.04 -5.72 -12.92
N LEU A 58 10.64 -6.86 -12.53
CA LEU A 58 10.75 -8.05 -13.36
C LEU A 58 10.40 -9.27 -12.51
N GLY A 59 9.53 -10.15 -13.02
CA GLY A 59 9.19 -11.39 -12.33
C GLY A 59 8.05 -12.15 -12.99
N GLY A 60 8.03 -13.46 -12.79
CA GLY A 60 6.96 -14.33 -13.26
C GLY A 60 6.69 -14.23 -14.76
N GLY A 61 7.76 -14.11 -15.57
CA GLY A 61 7.71 -14.05 -17.03
C GLY A 61 7.36 -12.67 -17.62
N HIS A 62 7.28 -11.61 -16.79
CA HIS A 62 6.89 -10.26 -17.24
C HIS A 62 7.84 -9.19 -16.70
N ALA A 63 8.04 -8.14 -17.49
CA ALA A 63 8.62 -6.87 -17.07
C ALA A 63 7.52 -5.81 -16.97
N LEU A 64 7.61 -4.95 -15.96
CA LEU A 64 6.67 -3.86 -15.73
C LEU A 64 7.42 -2.54 -15.62
N LEU A 65 6.86 -1.48 -16.17
CA LEU A 65 7.18 -0.12 -15.82
C LEU A 65 5.91 0.63 -15.43
N LYS A 66 5.83 1.11 -14.18
CA LYS A 66 4.85 2.11 -13.79
C LYS A 66 5.47 3.50 -13.88
N TRP A 67 4.87 4.35 -14.71
CA TRP A 67 5.09 5.79 -14.71
C TRP A 67 3.92 6.47 -14.03
N VAL A 68 4.15 7.05 -12.86
CA VAL A 68 3.11 7.64 -12.02
C VAL A 68 3.53 9.03 -11.55
N THR A 69 2.57 9.92 -11.40
CA THR A 69 2.78 11.28 -10.93
C THR A 69 2.09 11.51 -9.59
N SER A 70 2.63 12.41 -8.77
CA SER A 70 2.02 12.84 -7.51
C SER A 70 2.06 14.37 -7.42
N PHE A 71 0.88 14.98 -7.56
CA PHE A 71 0.69 16.44 -7.55
C PHE A 71 -0.35 16.83 -6.50
N PRO A 72 0.06 17.06 -5.24
CA PRO A 72 -0.87 17.30 -4.11
C PRO A 72 -1.74 18.54 -4.26
N GLY A 73 -1.33 19.52 -5.08
CA GLY A 73 -2.10 20.73 -5.37
C GLY A 73 -3.21 20.56 -6.41
N ASN A 74 -3.27 19.45 -7.11
CA ASN A 74 -4.21 19.21 -8.21
C ASN A 74 -5.70 19.24 -7.80
N PRO A 75 -6.13 18.74 -6.61
CA PRO A 75 -7.53 18.79 -6.22
C PRO A 75 -8.12 20.20 -6.20
N ALA A 76 -7.34 21.21 -5.87
CA ALA A 76 -7.77 22.63 -5.94
C ALA A 76 -8.05 23.11 -7.38
N ARG A 77 -7.63 22.35 -8.38
CA ARG A 77 -7.83 22.62 -9.82
C ARG A 77 -8.82 21.65 -10.46
N GLY A 78 -9.50 20.81 -9.66
CA GLY A 78 -10.37 19.75 -10.16
C GLY A 78 -9.67 18.59 -10.85
N LEU A 79 -8.34 18.42 -10.64
CA LEU A 79 -7.53 17.38 -11.21
C LEU A 79 -7.17 16.30 -10.14
N PRO A 80 -6.95 15.05 -10.53
CA PRO A 80 -6.54 14.02 -9.58
C PRO A 80 -5.11 14.27 -9.07
N THR A 81 -4.87 13.89 -7.81
CA THR A 81 -3.54 13.98 -7.19
C THR A 81 -2.54 13.01 -7.84
N VAL A 82 -3.00 11.82 -8.19
CA VAL A 82 -2.18 10.73 -8.75
C VAL A 82 -2.74 10.35 -10.12
N THR A 83 -1.87 10.30 -11.12
CA THR A 83 -2.17 9.81 -12.47
C THR A 83 -0.98 9.04 -13.01
N GLY A 84 -1.20 8.21 -14.01
CA GLY A 84 -0.10 7.50 -14.68
C GLY A 84 -0.55 6.25 -15.40
N LEU A 85 0.43 5.56 -15.94
CA LEU A 85 0.24 4.31 -16.67
C LEU A 85 1.16 3.21 -16.14
N VAL A 86 0.68 1.99 -16.24
CA VAL A 86 1.46 0.77 -16.09
C VAL A 86 1.61 0.12 -17.45
N LEU A 87 2.84 -0.16 -17.85
CA LEU A 87 3.19 -0.91 -19.04
C LEU A 87 3.62 -2.30 -18.61
N LEU A 88 2.97 -3.35 -19.16
CA LEU A 88 3.32 -4.75 -18.91
C LEU A 88 3.84 -5.37 -20.20
N SER A 89 5.05 -5.92 -20.15
CA SER A 89 5.72 -6.55 -21.28
C SER A 89 6.08 -7.99 -20.98
N ASN A 90 6.10 -8.83 -22.00
CA ASN A 90 6.65 -10.16 -21.96
C ASN A 90 8.17 -10.11 -21.73
N ALA A 91 8.68 -10.83 -20.75
CA ALA A 91 10.10 -10.75 -20.37
C ALA A 91 11.04 -11.46 -21.36
N GLU A 92 10.54 -12.37 -22.21
CA GLU A 92 11.35 -13.10 -23.20
C GLU A 92 11.45 -12.33 -24.51
N THR A 93 10.33 -11.71 -24.95
CA THR A 93 10.24 -11.08 -26.26
C THR A 93 10.31 -9.56 -26.22
N GLY A 94 10.13 -8.95 -25.04
CA GLY A 94 10.01 -7.50 -24.86
C GLY A 94 8.71 -6.91 -25.42
N GLN A 95 7.78 -7.72 -25.94
CA GLN A 95 6.53 -7.24 -26.49
C GLN A 95 5.63 -6.68 -25.40
N LEU A 96 5.02 -5.51 -25.67
CA LEU A 96 4.01 -4.92 -24.79
C LEU A 96 2.73 -5.74 -24.84
N GLU A 97 2.28 -6.25 -23.69
CA GLU A 97 1.11 -7.12 -23.56
C GLU A 97 -0.12 -6.39 -23.02
N ALA A 98 0.08 -5.37 -22.16
CA ALA A 98 -1.02 -4.56 -21.64
C ALA A 98 -0.56 -3.16 -21.24
N VAL A 99 -1.51 -2.21 -21.27
CA VAL A 99 -1.39 -0.88 -20.67
C VAL A 99 -2.54 -0.72 -19.69
N LEU A 100 -2.24 -0.27 -18.46
CA LEU A 100 -3.25 -0.16 -17.41
C LEU A 100 -3.22 1.24 -16.75
N ASP A 101 -4.37 1.67 -16.23
CA ASP A 101 -4.45 2.83 -15.36
C ASP A 101 -3.65 2.61 -14.08
N ALA A 102 -2.68 3.51 -13.81
CA ALA A 102 -1.79 3.36 -12.66
C ALA A 102 -2.46 3.68 -11.32
N ALA A 103 -3.51 4.52 -11.32
CA ALA A 103 -4.18 4.90 -10.08
C ALA A 103 -4.98 3.72 -9.51
N ALA A 104 -5.71 2.98 -10.36
CA ALA A 104 -6.46 1.79 -9.96
C ALA A 104 -5.54 0.65 -9.52
N VAL A 105 -4.46 0.39 -10.28
CA VAL A 105 -3.43 -0.58 -9.86
C VAL A 105 -2.83 -0.20 -8.51
N THR A 106 -2.51 1.09 -8.30
CA THR A 106 -1.95 1.60 -7.04
C THR A 106 -2.93 1.43 -5.88
N ALA A 107 -4.21 1.70 -6.07
CA ALA A 107 -5.21 1.54 -5.02
C ALA A 107 -5.30 0.09 -4.54
N LEU A 108 -5.44 -0.86 -5.47
CA LEU A 108 -5.53 -2.29 -5.16
C LEU A 108 -4.28 -2.83 -4.46
N ARG A 109 -3.08 -2.54 -4.99
CA ARG A 109 -1.84 -3.05 -4.40
C ARG A 109 -1.51 -2.40 -3.05
N THR A 110 -1.88 -1.12 -2.86
CA THR A 110 -1.67 -0.42 -1.57
C THR A 110 -2.58 -1.01 -0.50
N ALA A 111 -3.86 -1.20 -0.82
CA ALA A 111 -4.80 -1.87 0.05
C ALA A 111 -4.30 -3.28 0.44
N ALA A 112 -3.87 -4.06 -0.56
CA ALA A 112 -3.36 -5.41 -0.32
C ALA A 112 -2.16 -5.41 0.63
N ALA A 113 -1.17 -4.54 0.41
CA ALA A 113 0.02 -4.48 1.27
C ALA A 113 -0.33 -4.16 2.73
N GLY A 114 -1.19 -3.16 2.96
CA GLY A 114 -1.61 -2.78 4.31
C GLY A 114 -2.42 -3.87 5.01
N VAL A 115 -3.31 -4.55 4.29
CA VAL A 115 -4.14 -5.63 4.83
C VAL A 115 -3.34 -6.92 5.06
N ILE A 116 -2.40 -7.27 4.17
CA ILE A 116 -1.48 -8.40 4.36
C ILE A 116 -0.69 -8.22 5.65
N ALA A 117 -0.12 -7.03 5.87
CA ALA A 117 0.62 -6.74 7.09
C ALA A 117 -0.28 -6.82 8.33
N ALA A 118 -1.49 -6.27 8.25
CA ALA A 118 -2.47 -6.29 9.32
C ALA A 118 -2.88 -7.72 9.73
N GLU A 119 -3.17 -8.58 8.76
CA GLU A 119 -3.54 -9.98 9.00
C GLU A 119 -2.34 -10.84 9.46
N THR A 120 -1.12 -10.50 9.00
CA THR A 120 0.10 -11.23 9.37
C THR A 120 0.63 -10.84 10.75
N LEU A 121 0.58 -9.55 11.08
CA LEU A 121 1.22 -8.96 12.25
C LEU A 121 0.21 -8.55 13.35
N GLY A 122 -1.08 -8.60 13.07
CA GLY A 122 -2.12 -8.41 14.06
C GLY A 122 -2.08 -9.50 15.15
N ARG A 123 -2.50 -9.18 16.37
CA ARG A 123 -2.59 -10.20 17.43
C ARG A 123 -3.70 -11.20 17.13
N ALA A 124 -3.51 -12.45 17.53
CA ALA A 124 -4.59 -13.43 17.50
C ALA A 124 -5.80 -12.93 18.33
N GLY A 125 -6.99 -13.01 17.77
CA GLY A 125 -8.21 -12.50 18.40
C GLY A 125 -8.33 -10.98 18.42
N ALA A 126 -7.64 -10.25 17.50
CA ALA A 126 -7.92 -8.84 17.28
C ALA A 126 -9.35 -8.66 16.77
N GLU A 127 -10.17 -7.91 17.50
CA GLU A 127 -11.61 -7.74 17.22
C GLU A 127 -11.90 -6.42 16.51
N SER A 128 -11.15 -5.36 16.83
CA SER A 128 -11.37 -4.03 16.29
C SER A 128 -10.38 -3.67 15.19
N VAL A 129 -10.91 -3.26 14.04
CA VAL A 129 -10.13 -2.81 12.89
C VAL A 129 -10.55 -1.40 12.50
N ALA A 130 -9.61 -0.52 12.21
CA ALA A 130 -9.90 0.81 11.70
C ALA A 130 -9.06 1.16 10.46
N VAL A 131 -9.69 1.87 9.53
CA VAL A 131 -9.02 2.53 8.40
C VAL A 131 -9.12 4.05 8.61
N VAL A 132 -7.96 4.71 8.70
CA VAL A 132 -7.84 6.16 8.91
C VAL A 132 -7.36 6.82 7.64
N GLY A 133 -8.21 7.68 7.06
CA GLY A 133 -8.07 8.23 5.72
C GLY A 133 -8.97 7.50 4.72
N CYS A 134 -10.03 8.17 4.24
CA CYS A 134 -11.05 7.62 3.34
C CYS A 134 -10.92 8.16 1.91
N GLY A 135 -9.69 8.47 1.48
CA GLY A 135 -9.37 8.74 0.07
C GLY A 135 -9.46 7.47 -0.79
N VAL A 136 -8.98 7.53 -2.03
CA VAL A 136 -9.02 6.39 -2.97
C VAL A 136 -8.40 5.13 -2.38
N ASN A 137 -7.17 5.22 -1.87
CA ASN A 137 -6.48 4.06 -1.30
C ASN A 137 -7.14 3.56 0.01
N GLY A 138 -7.60 4.48 0.87
CA GLY A 138 -8.27 4.09 2.12
C GLY A 138 -9.62 3.43 1.88
N ALA A 139 -10.39 3.93 0.92
CA ALA A 139 -11.64 3.31 0.53
C ALA A 139 -11.43 1.89 -0.04
N GLU A 140 -10.34 1.68 -0.78
CA GLU A 140 -9.96 0.36 -1.28
C GLU A 140 -9.47 -0.57 -0.17
N THR A 141 -8.70 -0.03 0.80
CA THR A 141 -8.29 -0.79 2.00
C THR A 141 -9.51 -1.25 2.80
N ALA A 142 -10.47 -0.36 3.02
CA ALA A 142 -11.74 -0.72 3.69
C ALA A 142 -12.52 -1.78 2.90
N ARG A 143 -12.57 -1.66 1.56
CA ARG A 143 -13.21 -2.67 0.68
C ARG A 143 -12.55 -4.04 0.80
N MET A 144 -11.24 -4.07 0.89
CA MET A 144 -10.48 -5.33 1.03
C MET A 144 -10.73 -6.00 2.38
N PHE A 145 -10.72 -5.26 3.50
CA PHE A 145 -11.10 -5.81 4.80
C PHE A 145 -12.52 -6.39 4.80
N ARG A 146 -13.48 -5.68 4.18
CA ARG A 146 -14.86 -6.20 4.04
C ARG A 146 -14.91 -7.48 3.20
N ALA A 147 -14.14 -7.57 2.12
CA ALA A 147 -14.06 -8.78 1.29
C ALA A 147 -13.46 -9.98 2.05
N LEU A 148 -12.60 -9.73 3.04
CA LEU A 148 -12.06 -10.75 3.95
C LEU A 148 -12.97 -11.03 5.16
N GLY A 149 -14.18 -10.45 5.20
CA GLY A 149 -15.17 -10.69 6.26
C GLY A 149 -14.93 -9.92 7.57
N ARG A 150 -14.07 -8.88 7.54
CA ARG A 150 -13.81 -8.05 8.73
C ARG A 150 -14.86 -6.95 8.85
N ASP A 151 -15.39 -6.76 10.04
CA ASP A 151 -16.06 -5.52 10.40
C ASP A 151 -15.03 -4.47 10.76
N LEU A 152 -15.28 -3.20 10.37
CA LEU A 152 -14.31 -2.13 10.56
C LEU A 152 -14.95 -0.78 10.84
N LEU A 153 -14.18 0.06 11.52
CA LEU A 153 -14.40 1.48 11.63
C LEU A 153 -13.67 2.21 10.49
N VAL A 154 -14.24 3.30 10.01
CA VAL A 154 -13.59 4.23 9.08
C VAL A 154 -13.59 5.63 9.66
N TRP A 155 -12.52 6.38 9.44
CA TRP A 155 -12.43 7.76 9.89
C TRP A 155 -11.64 8.62 8.88
N ASP A 156 -12.07 9.85 8.66
CA ASP A 156 -11.39 10.86 7.83
C ASP A 156 -11.61 12.25 8.43
N LEU A 157 -10.67 13.17 8.17
CA LEU A 157 -10.85 14.61 8.52
C LEU A 157 -12.07 15.21 7.83
N ASP A 158 -12.43 14.71 6.65
CA ASP A 158 -13.66 15.03 5.93
C ASP A 158 -14.74 13.99 6.29
N PRO A 159 -15.73 14.35 7.14
CA PRO A 159 -16.78 13.42 7.54
C PRO A 159 -17.61 12.88 6.37
N GLY A 160 -17.74 13.65 5.27
CA GLY A 160 -18.45 13.21 4.08
C GLY A 160 -17.76 12.05 3.38
N ARG A 161 -16.43 12.02 3.36
CA ARG A 161 -15.67 10.89 2.82
C ARG A 161 -15.82 9.63 3.69
N ALA A 162 -15.74 9.78 5.01
CA ALA A 162 -15.94 8.66 5.93
C ALA A 162 -17.36 8.08 5.77
N ALA A 163 -18.39 8.93 5.74
CA ALA A 163 -19.77 8.51 5.52
C ALA A 163 -19.96 7.77 4.18
N ALA A 164 -19.42 8.32 3.08
CA ALA A 164 -19.53 7.70 1.76
C ALA A 164 -18.89 6.30 1.69
N VAL A 165 -17.75 6.11 2.35
CA VAL A 165 -17.11 4.78 2.45
C VAL A 165 -17.94 3.84 3.32
N ALA A 166 -18.41 4.31 4.47
CA ALA A 166 -19.23 3.52 5.39
C ALA A 166 -20.53 3.05 4.72
N ASP A 167 -21.26 3.93 4.07
CA ASP A 167 -22.53 3.63 3.37
C ASP A 167 -22.31 2.59 2.26
N ARG A 168 -21.24 2.75 1.47
CA ARG A 168 -20.96 1.84 0.35
C ARG A 168 -20.57 0.44 0.80
N LEU A 169 -19.88 0.31 1.94
CA LEU A 169 -19.26 -0.94 2.37
C LEU A 169 -19.96 -1.59 3.59
N GLY A 170 -20.95 -0.94 4.17
CA GLY A 170 -21.56 -1.38 5.43
C GLY A 170 -20.56 -1.33 6.59
N ALA A 171 -19.65 -0.35 6.59
CA ALA A 171 -18.74 -0.08 7.68
C ALA A 171 -19.33 0.93 8.67
N THR A 172 -18.72 1.09 9.82
CA THR A 172 -19.13 2.08 10.84
C THR A 172 -18.21 3.29 10.82
N VAL A 173 -18.76 4.50 10.82
CA VAL A 173 -17.96 5.72 10.99
C VAL A 173 -17.57 5.84 12.46
N ALA A 174 -16.27 5.95 12.74
CA ALA A 174 -15.79 6.20 14.10
C ALA A 174 -16.26 7.59 14.59
N SER A 175 -16.66 7.68 15.85
CA SER A 175 -17.15 8.93 16.45
C SER A 175 -16.05 9.99 16.62
N SER A 176 -14.79 9.55 16.60
CA SER A 176 -13.61 10.42 16.70
C SER A 176 -12.37 9.74 16.11
N GLN A 177 -11.34 10.54 15.80
CA GLN A 177 -10.02 10.02 15.46
C GLN A 177 -9.44 9.14 16.56
N ALA A 178 -9.61 9.54 17.81
CA ALA A 178 -9.10 8.79 18.96
C ALA A 178 -9.73 7.39 19.06
N GLU A 179 -11.01 7.24 18.76
CA GLU A 179 -11.67 5.93 18.69
C GLU A 179 -11.07 5.06 17.58
N ALA A 180 -10.90 5.59 16.38
CA ALA A 180 -10.30 4.86 15.26
C ALA A 180 -8.85 4.44 15.56
N LEU A 181 -8.03 5.35 16.10
CA LEU A 181 -6.64 5.07 16.47
C LEU A 181 -6.52 4.13 17.68
N ALA A 182 -7.61 3.91 18.41
CA ALA A 182 -7.66 3.01 19.54
C ALA A 182 -8.01 1.55 19.18
N CYS A 183 -8.22 1.19 17.92
CA CYS A 183 -8.48 -0.18 17.50
C CYS A 183 -7.26 -1.09 17.65
N ASP A 184 -7.50 -2.41 17.70
CA ASP A 184 -6.43 -3.42 17.77
C ASP A 184 -5.56 -3.41 16.51
N ILE A 185 -6.19 -3.20 15.37
CA ILE A 185 -5.57 -3.07 14.06
C ILE A 185 -5.96 -1.71 13.49
N VAL A 186 -4.97 -0.91 13.13
CA VAL A 186 -5.18 0.38 12.45
C VAL A 186 -4.39 0.40 11.15
N VAL A 187 -5.04 0.77 10.06
CA VAL A 187 -4.36 1.06 8.79
C VAL A 187 -4.52 2.54 8.50
N THR A 188 -3.43 3.29 8.49
CA THR A 188 -3.43 4.71 8.16
C THR A 188 -3.12 4.90 6.68
N VAL A 189 -3.98 5.61 5.98
CA VAL A 189 -3.85 5.89 4.53
C VAL A 189 -4.01 7.39 4.30
N THR A 190 -3.30 8.18 5.11
CA THR A 190 -3.32 9.64 5.06
C THR A 190 -2.15 10.19 4.23
N PRO A 191 -2.10 11.48 3.94
CA PRO A 191 -0.94 12.09 3.28
C PRO A 191 0.36 12.08 4.10
N GLY A 192 0.38 11.57 5.34
CA GLY A 192 1.56 11.47 6.20
C GLY A 192 2.13 12.80 6.67
N LYS A 193 1.32 13.85 6.74
CA LYS A 193 1.77 15.21 7.12
C LYS A 193 1.56 15.57 8.59
N THR A 194 0.94 14.68 9.35
CA THR A 194 0.57 14.91 10.75
C THR A 194 0.86 13.66 11.54
N VAL A 195 1.52 13.82 12.69
CA VAL A 195 1.73 12.73 13.63
C VAL A 195 0.38 12.32 14.24
N LEU A 196 -0.05 11.11 13.94
CA LEU A 196 -1.29 10.51 14.46
C LEU A 196 -1.04 9.77 15.78
N PHE A 197 0.16 9.21 15.94
CA PHE A 197 0.59 8.48 17.12
C PHE A 197 1.70 9.25 17.85
N PRO A 198 1.33 10.22 18.74
CA PRO A 198 2.29 10.93 19.57
C PRO A 198 2.91 9.97 20.61
N GLU A 199 3.93 10.44 21.32
CA GLU A 199 4.61 9.66 22.34
C GLU A 199 3.64 9.03 23.36
N ARG A 200 3.80 7.74 23.64
CA ARG A 200 2.98 6.90 24.54
C ARG A 200 1.53 6.73 24.13
N SER A 201 1.22 6.87 22.84
CA SER A 201 -0.13 6.65 22.33
C SER A 201 -0.38 5.23 21.85
N LEU A 202 0.66 4.51 21.40
CA LEU A 202 0.53 3.11 21.01
C LEU A 202 0.30 2.21 22.22
N ARG A 203 -0.55 1.21 22.06
CA ARG A 203 -1.00 0.32 23.14
C ARG A 203 -0.44 -1.09 22.97
N ASP A 204 -0.24 -1.78 24.09
CA ASP A 204 0.12 -3.19 24.10
C ASP A 204 -0.83 -4.01 23.20
N GLY A 205 -0.27 -4.85 22.35
CA GLY A 205 -1.02 -5.71 21.43
C GLY A 205 -1.51 -5.03 20.15
N GLN A 206 -1.31 -3.73 19.98
CA GLN A 206 -1.76 -3.00 18.80
C GLN A 206 -0.89 -3.31 17.58
N HIS A 207 -1.53 -3.36 16.40
CA HIS A 207 -0.86 -3.34 15.10
C HIS A 207 -1.22 -2.06 14.35
N VAL A 208 -0.23 -1.43 13.70
CA VAL A 208 -0.48 -0.29 12.79
C VAL A 208 0.24 -0.51 11.47
N SER A 209 -0.51 -0.54 10.37
CA SER A 209 0.02 -0.44 9.01
C SER A 209 0.05 1.03 8.57
N LEU A 210 1.25 1.56 8.35
CA LEU A 210 1.54 2.95 8.02
C LEU A 210 1.74 3.09 6.51
N MET A 211 0.70 3.55 5.81
CA MET A 211 0.68 3.62 4.35
C MET A 211 0.85 5.04 3.81
N GLY A 212 1.00 6.03 4.71
CA GLY A 212 1.00 7.46 4.35
C GLY A 212 2.37 8.03 4.00
N ALA A 213 3.44 7.46 4.53
CA ALA A 213 4.80 7.96 4.35
C ALA A 213 5.47 7.31 3.14
N ASP A 214 5.41 7.98 1.98
CA ASP A 214 6.02 7.53 0.71
C ASP A 214 7.03 8.55 0.15
N GLY A 215 7.61 9.39 1.02
CA GLY A 215 8.58 10.41 0.64
C GLY A 215 9.09 11.23 1.83
N PRO A 216 10.17 12.00 1.63
CA PRO A 216 10.85 12.75 2.69
C PRO A 216 9.93 13.70 3.47
N GLY A 217 10.13 13.76 4.79
CA GLY A 217 9.41 14.69 5.67
C GLY A 217 7.97 14.29 6.00
N LYS A 218 7.57 13.08 5.66
CA LYS A 218 6.29 12.48 6.05
C LYS A 218 6.49 11.60 7.27
N ALA A 219 5.59 11.70 8.24
CA ALA A 219 5.53 10.83 9.41
C ALA A 219 4.14 10.85 10.05
N GLU A 220 3.65 9.70 10.46
CA GLU A 220 2.40 9.52 11.20
C GLU A 220 2.66 9.06 12.64
N VAL A 221 3.87 8.58 12.95
CA VAL A 221 4.29 8.08 14.27
C VAL A 221 5.44 8.92 14.82
N ALA A 222 5.37 9.28 16.08
CA ALA A 222 6.48 9.97 16.76
C ALA A 222 7.69 9.04 16.93
N VAL A 223 8.91 9.55 16.72
CA VAL A 223 10.15 8.77 16.81
C VAL A 223 10.28 7.94 18.09
N PRO A 224 9.90 8.42 19.30
CA PRO A 224 9.94 7.61 20.51
C PRO A 224 9.04 6.36 20.46
N GLU A 225 7.92 6.40 19.71
CA GLU A 225 7.05 5.23 19.53
C GLU A 225 7.69 4.16 18.66
N LEU A 226 8.46 4.55 17.64
CA LEU A 226 9.21 3.61 16.81
C LEU A 226 10.23 2.79 17.64
N ALA A 227 10.78 3.38 18.70
CA ALA A 227 11.71 2.69 19.60
C ALA A 227 11.03 1.60 20.45
N ARG A 228 9.71 1.71 20.69
CA ARG A 228 8.92 0.82 21.54
C ARG A 228 8.30 -0.37 20.78
N ALA A 229 8.26 -0.31 19.46
CA ALA A 229 7.57 -1.28 18.63
C ALA A 229 8.52 -2.28 17.96
N ASP A 230 8.00 -3.44 17.62
CA ASP A 230 8.60 -4.33 16.63
C ASP A 230 8.30 -3.76 15.24
N LEU A 231 9.36 -3.54 14.47
CA LEU A 231 9.30 -2.79 13.23
C LEU A 231 9.38 -3.72 12.02
N PHE A 232 8.44 -3.52 11.11
CA PHE A 232 8.37 -4.24 9.84
C PHE A 232 8.29 -3.23 8.70
N CYS A 233 8.75 -3.62 7.51
CA CYS A 233 8.61 -2.80 6.31
C CYS A 233 8.37 -3.67 5.07
N ASP A 234 8.00 -3.02 3.98
CA ASP A 234 7.92 -3.66 2.68
C ASP A 234 9.31 -3.87 2.05
N ASP A 235 10.20 -2.87 2.13
CA ASP A 235 11.59 -2.91 1.66
C ASP A 235 12.43 -1.92 2.49
N TRP A 236 13.54 -2.39 3.05
CA TRP A 236 14.39 -1.58 3.92
C TRP A 236 15.02 -0.38 3.21
N GLU A 237 15.51 -0.58 2.00
CA GLU A 237 16.21 0.48 1.28
C GLU A 237 15.29 1.68 1.03
N GLN A 238 14.01 1.44 0.76
CA GLN A 238 13.04 2.50 0.56
C GLN A 238 12.52 3.06 1.90
N ALA A 239 12.18 2.21 2.85
CA ALA A 239 11.64 2.60 4.15
C ALA A 239 12.61 3.45 4.98
N SER A 240 13.90 3.10 4.94
CA SER A 240 14.95 3.83 5.68
C SER A 240 15.25 5.24 5.15
N HIS A 241 14.87 5.54 3.89
CA HIS A 241 15.16 6.82 3.25
C HIS A 241 13.92 7.71 3.03
N GLY A 242 12.76 7.11 2.78
CA GLY A 242 11.55 7.85 2.39
C GLY A 242 10.27 7.35 3.04
N GLY A 243 10.33 6.34 3.90
CA GLY A 243 9.21 5.80 4.66
C GLY A 243 9.05 6.41 6.04
N GLU A 244 8.18 5.84 6.82
CA GLU A 244 7.92 6.19 8.22
C GLU A 244 9.17 6.00 9.10
N LEU A 245 10.00 4.99 8.79
CA LEU A 245 11.20 4.67 9.55
C LEU A 245 12.34 5.69 9.34
N ALA A 246 12.31 6.48 8.26
CA ALA A 246 13.39 7.39 7.89
C ALA A 246 13.76 8.39 9.01
N ALA A 247 12.77 8.93 9.72
CA ALA A 247 13.01 9.84 10.83
C ALA A 247 13.71 9.15 12.01
N GLY A 248 13.35 7.90 12.30
CA GLY A 248 13.99 7.11 13.36
C GLY A 248 15.42 6.71 13.01
N VAL A 249 15.68 6.40 11.73
CA VAL A 249 17.05 6.13 11.21
C VAL A 249 17.90 7.38 11.30
N ALA A 250 17.41 8.54 10.87
CA ALA A 250 18.12 9.81 10.96
C ALA A 250 18.42 10.23 12.41
N ALA A 251 17.54 9.88 13.36
CA ALA A 251 17.74 10.11 14.79
C ALA A 251 18.66 9.07 15.46
N GLY A 252 19.14 8.05 14.75
CA GLY A 252 19.96 6.97 15.29
C GLY A 252 19.21 6.01 16.25
N VAL A 253 17.89 6.04 16.22
CA VAL A 253 17.01 5.20 17.07
C VAL A 253 16.73 3.85 16.42
N ILE A 254 16.78 3.79 15.09
CA ILE A 254 16.51 2.59 14.28
C ILE A 254 17.74 2.22 13.47
N THR A 255 18.10 0.93 13.53
CA THR A 255 19.15 0.30 12.73
C THR A 255 18.55 -0.84 11.92
N ARG A 256 19.24 -1.29 10.86
CA ARG A 256 18.75 -2.34 9.92
C ARG A 256 18.34 -3.64 10.64
N ASP A 257 19.09 -4.03 11.65
CA ASP A 257 18.87 -5.26 12.43
C ASP A 257 17.59 -5.24 13.28
N ARG A 258 17.02 -4.05 13.53
CA ARG A 258 15.75 -3.87 14.23
C ARG A 258 14.51 -3.98 13.36
N VAL A 259 14.68 -4.08 12.03
CA VAL A 259 13.56 -4.01 11.07
C VAL A 259 13.49 -5.30 10.26
N THR A 260 12.32 -5.90 10.22
CA THR A 260 12.05 -7.12 9.45
C THR A 260 11.22 -6.80 8.21
N GLU A 261 11.66 -7.24 7.04
CA GLU A 261 10.87 -7.14 5.82
C GLU A 261 9.74 -8.17 5.83
N ILE A 262 8.53 -7.72 5.49
CA ILE A 262 7.31 -8.54 5.57
C ILE A 262 7.41 -9.81 4.70
N GLY A 263 8.10 -9.75 3.57
CA GLY A 263 8.34 -10.90 2.71
C GLY A 263 9.05 -12.05 3.42
N ARG A 264 9.98 -11.75 4.33
CA ARG A 264 10.69 -12.77 5.13
C ARG A 264 9.79 -13.39 6.20
N VAL A 265 8.83 -12.65 6.71
CA VAL A 265 7.81 -13.20 7.62
C VAL A 265 6.87 -14.14 6.86
N LEU A 266 6.44 -13.74 5.67
CA LEU A 266 5.55 -14.54 4.83
C LEU A 266 6.21 -15.84 4.31
N THR A 267 7.53 -15.84 4.12
CA THR A 267 8.29 -17.08 3.79
C THR A 267 8.56 -17.97 4.99
N GLY A 268 8.36 -17.49 6.21
CA GLY A 268 8.73 -18.19 7.46
C GLY A 268 10.22 -18.10 7.80
N GLU A 269 11.01 -17.27 7.07
CA GLU A 269 12.43 -17.05 7.35
C GLU A 269 12.68 -16.12 8.53
N ALA A 270 11.70 -15.31 8.90
CA ALA A 270 11.74 -14.43 10.05
C ALA A 270 10.44 -14.52 10.86
N GLU A 271 10.58 -14.27 12.15
CA GLU A 271 9.41 -14.18 13.04
C GLU A 271 8.64 -12.89 12.79
N GLY A 272 7.31 -12.97 12.81
CA GLY A 272 6.40 -11.84 12.88
C GLY A 272 6.16 -11.42 14.33
N ARG A 273 4.90 -11.19 14.69
CA ARG A 273 4.49 -10.94 16.08
C ARG A 273 4.81 -12.16 16.96
N ARG A 274 5.47 -11.96 18.10
CA ARG A 274 5.89 -13.02 19.03
C ARG A 274 4.94 -13.19 20.21
N SER A 275 4.28 -12.11 20.62
CA SER A 275 3.34 -12.16 21.74
C SER A 275 2.08 -11.30 21.50
N GLY A 276 1.01 -11.59 22.26
CA GLY A 276 -0.21 -10.78 22.23
C GLY A 276 -0.05 -9.35 22.77
N ARG A 277 1.09 -9.02 23.40
CA ARG A 277 1.37 -7.70 23.95
C ARG A 277 2.32 -6.86 23.07
N ASP A 278 2.98 -7.46 22.10
CA ASP A 278 3.87 -6.71 21.23
C ASP A 278 3.11 -5.60 20.49
N ILE A 279 3.75 -4.45 20.35
CA ILE A 279 3.30 -3.40 19.44
C ILE A 279 4.00 -3.65 18.11
N THR A 280 3.26 -3.82 17.02
CA THR A 280 3.85 -4.04 15.70
C THR A 280 3.50 -2.89 14.77
N LEU A 281 4.51 -2.34 14.09
CA LEU A 281 4.37 -1.30 13.09
C LEU A 281 4.87 -1.81 11.74
N PHE A 282 4.11 -1.56 10.68
CA PHE A 282 4.49 -1.88 9.32
C PHE A 282 4.58 -0.59 8.49
N ASP A 283 5.76 -0.30 7.98
CA ASP A 283 6.02 0.83 7.09
C ASP A 283 5.94 0.39 5.62
N SER A 284 5.05 0.99 4.85
CA SER A 284 4.88 0.68 3.43
C SER A 284 5.18 1.87 2.55
N THR A 285 6.24 1.75 1.79
CA THR A 285 6.62 2.74 0.78
C THR A 285 6.01 2.44 -0.59
N GLY A 286 5.51 1.22 -0.79
CA GLY A 286 4.94 0.73 -2.05
C GLY A 286 5.99 0.26 -3.05
N LEU A 287 5.89 -0.96 -3.51
CA LEU A 287 6.89 -1.64 -4.33
C LEU A 287 6.37 -1.92 -5.75
N ALA A 288 7.25 -1.82 -6.75
CA ALA A 288 6.88 -2.10 -8.14
C ALA A 288 6.46 -3.57 -8.37
N ILE A 289 6.94 -4.52 -7.56
CA ILE A 289 6.51 -5.92 -7.60
C ILE A 289 5.02 -6.08 -7.27
N GLN A 290 4.47 -5.22 -6.41
CA GLN A 290 3.05 -5.23 -6.08
C GLN A 290 2.21 -4.78 -7.28
N ASP A 291 2.69 -3.75 -8.00
CA ASP A 291 2.05 -3.28 -9.24
C ASP A 291 2.13 -4.36 -10.32
N LEU A 292 3.25 -5.09 -10.42
CA LEU A 292 3.44 -6.22 -11.34
C LEU A 292 2.44 -7.34 -11.06
N ALA A 293 2.19 -7.68 -9.79
CA ALA A 293 1.24 -8.71 -9.41
C ALA A 293 -0.19 -8.38 -9.90
N ILE A 294 -0.64 -7.14 -9.67
CA ILE A 294 -1.96 -6.69 -10.13
C ILE A 294 -2.04 -6.64 -11.65
N ALA A 295 -1.03 -6.10 -12.32
CA ALA A 295 -1.02 -5.97 -13.78
C ALA A 295 -1.05 -7.34 -14.47
N LYS A 296 -0.35 -8.34 -13.96
CA LYS A 296 -0.38 -9.73 -14.47
C LYS A 296 -1.78 -10.36 -14.33
N LEU A 297 -2.43 -10.18 -13.18
CA LEU A 297 -3.79 -10.68 -12.97
C LEU A 297 -4.78 -10.05 -13.95
N ALA A 298 -4.73 -8.74 -14.12
CA ALA A 298 -5.60 -8.03 -15.05
C ALA A 298 -5.37 -8.50 -16.50
N ALA A 299 -4.11 -8.56 -16.93
CA ALA A 299 -3.74 -8.96 -18.28
C ALA A 299 -4.19 -10.40 -18.61
N ALA A 300 -4.08 -11.33 -17.64
CA ALA A 300 -4.56 -12.70 -17.81
C ALA A 300 -6.07 -12.79 -18.12
N LYS A 301 -6.86 -11.79 -17.75
CA LYS A 301 -8.29 -11.71 -17.99
C LYS A 301 -8.67 -10.87 -19.22
N SER A 302 -7.69 -10.40 -20.00
CA SER A 302 -7.92 -9.52 -21.17
C SER A 302 -8.84 -10.13 -22.22
N GLY A 303 -8.84 -11.44 -22.39
CA GLY A 303 -9.69 -12.14 -23.35
C GLY A 303 -11.16 -12.26 -22.94
N SER A 304 -11.49 -12.03 -21.68
CA SER A 304 -12.85 -12.11 -21.13
C SER A 304 -13.54 -10.74 -20.95
N LEU A 305 -12.83 -9.66 -21.26
CA LEU A 305 -13.30 -8.28 -21.07
C LEU A 305 -13.36 -7.57 -22.44
N ASP A 306 -14.38 -6.72 -22.58
CA ASP A 306 -14.46 -5.79 -23.72
C ASP A 306 -13.58 -4.58 -23.42
N LEU A 307 -12.35 -4.59 -23.94
CA LEU A 307 -11.31 -3.61 -23.66
C LEU A 307 -11.02 -2.76 -24.89
N GLN A 308 -10.79 -1.48 -24.64
CA GLN A 308 -10.17 -0.62 -25.63
C GLN A 308 -8.79 -1.20 -26.03
N ARG A 309 -8.45 -1.09 -27.31
CA ARG A 309 -7.15 -1.57 -27.79
C ARG A 309 -6.36 -0.45 -28.44
N LEU A 310 -5.09 -0.39 -28.07
CA LEU A 310 -4.14 0.56 -28.65
C LEU A 310 -3.49 -0.07 -29.88
N SER A 311 -3.42 0.67 -30.98
CA SER A 311 -2.67 0.29 -32.16
C SER A 311 -1.26 0.90 -32.09
N LEU A 312 -0.24 0.07 -31.98
CA LEU A 312 1.15 0.45 -31.91
C LEU A 312 1.90 -0.07 -33.14
#